data_aa7cb5d15aa95f287de96d36918f943b
#
_entry.id   aa7cb5d15aa95f287de96d36918f943b
#
_cell.length_a   1.000
_cell.length_b   1.000
_cell.length_c   1.000
_cell.angle_alpha   90.00
_cell.angle_beta   90.00
_cell.angle_gamma   90.00
#
_symmetry.space_group_name_H-M   'P 1'
#
loop_
_entity.id
_entity.type
_entity.pdbx_description
1 polymer ?
#
loop_
_entity_poly.entity_id
_entity_poly.type
_entity_poly.pdbx_seq_one_letter_code
_entity_poly.pdbx_strand_id
1 'polypeptide(L)'
;MIQVVATLVTKPGLRTEVLNVFQETAPAVRAESGCIEYAAFVDLAGFGAAQTLYGDDTFVVIEKWSDVDELRAHARAPHMVALVAKLKGRIASQTIHILTAV
;
A
#
# COMPACT_ATOMS: atom_id res chain seq x y z
N MET A 1 -13.26 -9.36 -9.25
CA MET A 1 -12.16 -9.09 -8.32
C MET A 1 -11.32 -7.93 -8.85
N ILE A 2 -10.99 -7.01 -7.98
CA ILE A 2 -10.20 -5.83 -8.29
C ILE A 2 -8.84 -5.96 -7.62
N GLN A 3 -7.79 -5.62 -8.35
CA GLN A 3 -6.44 -5.57 -7.81
C GLN A 3 -5.94 -4.14 -7.78
N VAL A 4 -5.28 -3.76 -6.69
CA VAL A 4 -4.66 -2.43 -6.54
C VAL A 4 -3.16 -2.62 -6.38
N VAL A 5 -2.40 -1.80 -7.08
CA VAL A 5 -0.95 -1.68 -6.89
C VAL A 5 -0.66 -0.22 -6.57
N ALA A 6 -0.29 0.05 -5.33
CA ALA A 6 0.06 1.39 -4.89
C ALA A 6 1.56 1.46 -4.61
N THR A 7 2.24 2.35 -5.27
CA THR A 7 3.68 2.59 -5.05
C THR A 7 3.83 3.87 -4.25
N LEU A 8 4.45 3.76 -3.07
CA LEU A 8 4.67 4.90 -2.18
C LEU A 8 6.18 5.13 -2.03
N VAL A 9 6.58 6.36 -2.27
CA VAL A 9 7.95 6.82 -2.03
C VAL A 9 7.91 7.71 -0.80
N THR A 10 8.64 7.35 0.24
CA THR A 10 8.75 8.17 1.44
C THR A 10 9.81 9.25 1.25
N LYS A 11 9.78 10.25 2.12
CA LYS A 11 10.94 11.13 2.26
C LYS A 11 12.16 10.32 2.69
N PRO A 12 13.36 10.75 2.34
CA PRO A 12 14.58 9.97 2.60
C PRO A 12 14.69 9.48 4.05
N GLY A 13 14.93 8.18 4.19
CA GLY A 13 15.15 7.54 5.49
C GLY A 13 13.89 7.24 6.32
N LEU A 14 12.69 7.55 5.82
CA LEU A 14 11.45 7.39 6.59
C LEU A 14 10.67 6.10 6.30
N ARG A 15 11.17 5.23 5.42
CA ARG A 15 10.41 4.04 5.02
C ARG A 15 10.06 3.12 6.19
N THR A 16 11.02 2.85 7.08
CA THR A 16 10.76 1.98 8.24
C THR A 16 9.67 2.55 9.14
N GLU A 17 9.71 3.85 9.44
CA GLU A 17 8.71 4.52 10.24
C GLU A 17 7.32 4.45 9.58
N VAL A 18 7.25 4.74 8.28
CA VAL A 18 6.00 4.69 7.51
C VAL A 18 5.45 3.27 7.46
N LEU A 19 6.30 2.26 7.23
CA LEU A 19 5.87 0.86 7.24
C LEU A 19 5.35 0.43 8.60
N ASN A 20 5.92 0.90 9.70
CA ASN A 20 5.41 0.60 11.04
C ASN A 20 3.99 1.16 11.21
N VAL A 21 3.73 2.38 10.76
CA VAL A 21 2.38 2.98 10.80
C VAL A 21 1.42 2.19 9.91
N PHE A 22 1.85 1.80 8.72
CA PHE A 22 1.07 0.95 7.81
C PHE A 22 0.68 -0.37 8.48
N GLN A 23 1.62 -1.04 9.12
CA GLN A 23 1.38 -2.34 9.77
C GLN A 23 0.41 -2.24 10.95
N GLU A 24 0.37 -1.12 11.65
CA GLU A 24 -0.61 -0.88 12.70
C GLU A 24 -2.04 -0.81 12.16
N THR A 25 -2.22 -0.28 10.97
CA THR A 25 -3.54 -0.13 10.33
C THR A 25 -3.97 -1.39 9.57
N ALA A 26 -3.04 -2.19 9.09
CA ALA A 26 -3.32 -3.32 8.21
C ALA A 26 -4.36 -4.33 8.75
N PRO A 27 -4.38 -4.69 10.04
CA PRO A 27 -5.42 -5.60 10.56
C PRO A 27 -6.83 -5.06 10.38
N ALA A 28 -7.04 -3.75 10.57
CA ALA A 28 -8.35 -3.13 10.37
C ALA A 28 -8.77 -3.18 8.90
N VAL A 29 -7.83 -2.98 7.97
CA VAL A 29 -8.09 -3.09 6.53
C VAL A 29 -8.45 -4.53 6.16
N ARG A 30 -7.68 -5.50 6.64
CA ARG A 30 -7.94 -6.92 6.34
C ARG A 30 -9.28 -7.41 6.88
N ALA A 31 -9.82 -6.76 7.91
CA ALA A 31 -11.14 -7.05 8.46
C ALA A 31 -12.28 -6.38 7.68
N GLU A 32 -12.00 -5.50 6.74
CA GLU A 32 -13.03 -4.85 5.93
C GLU A 32 -13.74 -5.85 5.03
N SER A 33 -15.05 -5.61 4.81
CA SER A 33 -15.82 -6.40 3.87
C SER A 33 -15.20 -6.34 2.48
N GLY A 34 -15.03 -7.51 1.86
CA GLY A 34 -14.49 -7.62 0.50
C GLY A 34 -12.97 -7.55 0.40
N CYS A 35 -12.25 -7.34 1.49
CA CYS A 35 -10.79 -7.37 1.47
C CYS A 35 -10.29 -8.81 1.35
N ILE A 36 -9.64 -9.12 0.22
CA ILE A 36 -9.06 -10.44 -0.05
C ILE A 36 -7.57 -10.45 0.31
N GLU A 37 -6.86 -9.36 -0.03
CA GLU A 37 -5.43 -9.22 0.25
C GLU A 37 -5.13 -7.74 0.52
N TYR A 38 -4.23 -7.49 1.47
CA TYR A 38 -3.71 -6.16 1.76
C TYR A 38 -2.33 -6.32 2.41
N ALA A 39 -1.26 -6.05 1.66
CA ALA A 39 0.10 -6.27 2.13
C ALA A 39 1.09 -5.29 1.51
N ALA A 40 2.13 -4.96 2.25
CA ALA A 40 3.23 -4.13 1.78
C ALA A 40 4.43 -4.98 1.41
N PHE A 41 5.14 -4.55 0.37
CA PHE A 41 6.29 -5.24 -0.18
C PHE A 41 7.42 -4.24 -0.43
N VAL A 42 8.64 -4.71 -0.29
CA VAL A 42 9.86 -3.98 -0.65
C VAL A 42 10.68 -4.82 -1.61
N ASP A 43 11.70 -4.24 -2.22
CA ASP A 43 12.58 -4.98 -3.11
C ASP A 43 13.14 -6.23 -2.42
N LEU A 44 13.15 -7.34 -3.16
CA LEU A 44 13.89 -8.53 -2.75
C LEU A 44 15.39 -8.24 -2.92
N ALA A 45 16.16 -8.43 -1.87
CA ALA A 45 17.61 -8.23 -1.93
C ALA A 45 18.29 -9.40 -2.65
N GLY A 46 19.32 -9.08 -3.45
CA GLY A 46 20.25 -10.08 -3.97
C GLY A 46 19.77 -10.93 -5.14
N PHE A 47 18.67 -10.55 -5.81
CA PHE A 47 18.19 -11.32 -6.96
C PHE A 47 19.17 -11.29 -8.13
N GLY A 48 19.73 -10.12 -8.45
CA GLY A 48 20.67 -9.95 -9.53
C GLY A 48 20.28 -8.89 -10.56
N ALA A 49 21.00 -8.86 -11.68
CA ALA A 49 20.95 -7.77 -12.66
C ALA A 49 19.61 -7.68 -13.43
N ALA A 50 18.83 -8.75 -13.50
CA ALA A 50 17.55 -8.74 -14.21
C ALA A 50 16.48 -7.92 -13.46
N GLN A 51 16.67 -7.67 -12.18
CA GLN A 51 15.71 -6.95 -11.35
C GLN A 51 15.90 -5.43 -11.48
N THR A 52 14.81 -4.72 -11.71
CA THR A 52 14.78 -3.26 -11.54
C THR A 52 14.33 -2.95 -10.11
N LEU A 53 15.18 -2.30 -9.34
CA LEU A 53 14.89 -1.96 -7.96
C LEU A 53 14.05 -0.68 -7.87
N TYR A 54 13.10 -0.65 -6.92
CA TYR A 54 12.42 0.59 -6.54
C TYR A 54 13.32 1.50 -5.69
N GLY A 55 14.14 0.91 -4.83
CA GLY A 55 15.04 1.64 -3.94
C GLY A 55 14.61 1.64 -2.49
N ASP A 56 15.44 2.24 -1.64
CA ASP A 56 15.34 2.13 -0.18
C ASP A 56 14.19 2.93 0.44
N ASP A 57 13.66 3.94 -0.26
CA ASP A 57 12.59 4.80 0.23
C ASP A 57 11.22 4.44 -0.36
N THR A 58 11.14 3.35 -1.10
CA THR A 58 9.92 2.92 -1.78
C THR A 58 9.39 1.62 -1.18
N PHE A 59 8.07 1.52 -1.06
CA PHE A 59 7.38 0.25 -0.84
C PHE A 59 6.12 0.19 -1.70
N VAL A 60 5.65 -1.02 -1.94
CA VAL A 60 4.50 -1.28 -2.79
C VAL A 60 3.42 -1.96 -1.96
N VAL A 61 2.21 -1.43 -2.02
CA VAL A 61 1.04 -2.07 -1.40
C VAL A 61 0.27 -2.79 -2.50
N ILE A 62 0.06 -4.07 -2.30
CA ILE A 62 -0.76 -4.89 -3.19
C ILE A 62 -2.04 -5.24 -2.46
N GLU A 63 -3.18 -4.96 -3.10
CA GLU A 63 -4.50 -5.16 -2.53
C GLU A 63 -5.36 -5.94 -3.51
N LYS A 64 -6.25 -6.78 -2.97
CA LYS A 64 -7.31 -7.44 -3.73
C LYS A 64 -8.63 -7.23 -3.03
N TRP A 65 -9.64 -6.83 -3.80
CA TRP A 65 -10.98 -6.54 -3.32
C TRP A 65 -12.01 -7.32 -4.14
N SER A 66 -13.09 -7.73 -3.51
CA SER A 66 -14.13 -8.52 -4.18
C SER A 66 -14.78 -7.76 -5.33
N ASP A 67 -14.99 -6.45 -5.17
CA ASP A 67 -15.60 -5.58 -6.18
C ASP A 67 -15.22 -4.11 -5.97
N VAL A 68 -15.65 -3.26 -6.90
CA VAL A 68 -15.38 -1.82 -6.88
C VAL A 68 -16.03 -1.12 -5.68
N ASP A 69 -17.24 -1.51 -5.30
CA ASP A 69 -17.94 -0.87 -4.19
C ASP A 69 -17.21 -1.08 -2.87
N GLU A 70 -16.66 -2.28 -2.65
CA GLU A 70 -15.86 -2.58 -1.47
C GLU A 70 -14.56 -1.78 -1.45
N LEU A 71 -13.90 -1.63 -2.60
CA LEU A 71 -12.71 -0.78 -2.71
C LEU A 71 -13.05 0.69 -2.41
N ARG A 72 -14.17 1.20 -2.90
CA ARG A 72 -14.61 2.57 -2.63
C ARG A 72 -14.92 2.77 -1.15
N ALA A 73 -15.54 1.78 -0.51
CA ALA A 73 -15.80 1.82 0.93
C ALA A 73 -14.49 1.86 1.73
N HIS A 74 -13.48 1.06 1.33
CA HIS A 74 -12.15 1.09 1.91
C HIS A 74 -11.54 2.50 1.88
N ALA A 75 -11.61 3.18 0.74
CA ALA A 75 -11.03 4.51 0.58
C ALA A 75 -11.66 5.55 1.54
N ARG A 76 -12.88 5.32 1.99
CA ARG A 76 -13.62 6.21 2.91
C ARG A 76 -13.59 5.75 4.36
N ALA A 77 -12.99 4.61 4.66
CA ALA A 77 -13.00 4.05 6.01
C ALA A 77 -12.30 4.98 7.01
N PRO A 78 -12.82 5.12 8.24
CA PRO A 78 -12.22 6.01 9.25
C PRO A 78 -10.76 5.70 9.54
N HIS A 79 -10.38 4.42 9.56
CA HIS A 79 -8.98 4.03 9.79
C HIS A 79 -8.07 4.42 8.62
N MET A 80 -8.59 4.53 7.40
CA MET A 80 -7.81 5.03 6.26
C MET A 80 -7.64 6.54 6.31
N VAL A 81 -8.67 7.27 6.72
CA VAL A 81 -8.58 8.71 6.96
C VAL A 81 -7.52 8.99 8.03
N ALA A 82 -7.52 8.21 9.12
CA ALA A 82 -6.53 8.32 10.18
C ALA A 82 -5.12 7.98 9.70
N LEU A 83 -4.96 6.95 8.86
CA LEU A 83 -3.68 6.57 8.27
C LEU A 83 -3.10 7.71 7.43
N VAL A 84 -3.89 8.29 6.54
CA VAL A 84 -3.46 9.42 5.70
C VAL A 84 -2.99 10.58 6.56
N ALA A 85 -3.71 10.90 7.64
CA ALA A 85 -3.32 11.96 8.56
C ALA A 85 -1.98 11.65 9.25
N LYS A 86 -1.75 10.41 9.67
CA LYS A 86 -0.49 10.00 10.31
C LYS A 86 0.69 10.05 9.34
N LEU A 87 0.47 9.82 8.06
CA LEU A 87 1.53 9.80 7.04
C LEU A 87 1.82 11.18 6.45
N LYS A 88 1.01 12.18 6.77
CA LYS A 88 1.19 13.54 6.25
C LYS A 88 2.59 14.06 6.56
N GLY A 89 3.27 14.58 5.51
CA GLY A 89 4.63 15.09 5.62
C GLY A 89 5.73 14.02 5.53
N ARG A 90 5.38 12.74 5.46
CA ARG A 90 6.35 11.63 5.36
C ARG A 90 6.40 10.99 3.97
N ILE A 91 5.42 11.25 3.13
CA ILE A 91 5.33 10.68 1.78
C ILE A 91 5.80 11.71 0.76
N ALA A 92 6.76 11.33 -0.08
CA ALA A 92 7.26 12.16 -1.17
C ALA A 92 6.39 12.05 -2.41
N SER A 93 5.95 10.83 -2.77
CA SER A 93 5.07 10.60 -3.90
C SER A 93 4.27 9.31 -3.74
N GLN A 94 3.15 9.25 -4.46
CA GLN A 94 2.26 8.08 -4.43
C GLN A 94 1.66 7.88 -5.81
N THR A 95 1.64 6.64 -6.27
CA THR A 95 1.01 6.23 -7.53
C THR A 95 0.10 5.04 -7.24
N ILE A 96 -1.15 5.12 -7.68
CA ILE A 96 -2.13 4.06 -7.47
C ILE A 96 -2.63 3.57 -8.83
N HIS A 97 -2.50 2.26 -9.05
CA HIS A 97 -3.07 1.58 -10.21
C HIS A 97 -4.17 0.63 -9.74
N ILE A 98 -5.33 0.74 -10.36
CA ILE A 98 -6.48 -0.12 -10.09
C ILE A 98 -6.69 -0.98 -11.32
N LEU A 99 -6.61 -2.29 -11.14
CA LEU A 99 -6.50 -3.25 -12.22
C LEU A 99 -7.63 -4.28 -12.16
N THR A 100 -7.98 -4.81 -13.32
CA THR A 100 -8.87 -5.95 -13.44
C THR A 100 -8.21 -7.02 -14.28
N ALA A 101 -8.56 -8.29 -14.00
CA ALA A 101 -8.02 -9.40 -14.76
C ALA A 101 -8.51 -9.35 -16.23
N VAL A 102 -7.63 -9.75 -17.12
CA VAL A 102 -7.94 -9.85 -18.56
C VAL A 102 -8.73 -11.13 -18.85
#